data_136db2bcdc91602a7a842c62fb6d7d62
#
_entry.id   136db2bcdc91602a7a842c62fb6d7d62
#
_cell.length_a   1.000
_cell.length_b   1.000
_cell.length_c   1.000
_cell.angle_alpha   90.00
_cell.angle_beta   90.00
_cell.angle_gamma   90.00
#
_symmetry.space_group_name_H-M   'P 1'
#
loop_
_entity.id
_entity.type
_entity.pdbx_description
1 polymer ?
#
loop_
_entity_poly.entity_id
_entity_poly.type
_entity_poly.pdbx_seq_one_letter_code
_entity_poly.pdbx_strand_id
1 'polypeptide(L)'
;MKRIALGGLHTECSSYSPLVQTTADFTRTIGQDLIDFVPFDFAFHGIEVIPLFHDRSVPGGPVSAATFAAQRADFVIMLQASLPLDGVLLLMHGAMFVPGIDDPEGDFIQRVREIVGPDTIISAAFDLHGQITDQICNAIDAFAAYRTAPHIDTPQTYARAAKMLSEALNSGVRPQVSWVPIPILVSGEMSSTFVAPCDALYAQLPAFDQISSVLDSNLMIGYVWADSPRATAAAVVTATDHSVGQTAAEAIAQLYRNARKDLTFDMDAVDLPVALDLVAGQTAILADSGDNPTAGGVGDRADVLAEVIKRQLDRSLIAGIADPIAFASLAGGRTEITLGSGLGGGGPIVCLSAETCEIFGDTAVVKSCGVTIIVTRLRRPFHNLTDFQALELSLNAFDLLVVKSGYLSPDLRTLPRRQVMALTDGAVCQKLNRLANAHRPAGTWPFSLAT
;
A
#
# COMPACT_ATOMS: atom_id res chain seq x y z
N MET A 1 3.31 -28.02 -23.02
CA MET A 1 3.50 -27.18 -21.84
C MET A 1 2.70 -25.92 -22.08
N LYS A 2 1.91 -25.47 -21.12
CA LYS A 2 1.14 -24.22 -21.23
C LYS A 2 2.08 -23.04 -21.06
N ARG A 3 1.89 -21.97 -21.82
CA ARG A 3 2.75 -20.77 -21.79
C ARG A 3 1.99 -19.60 -21.18
N ILE A 4 2.54 -18.99 -20.12
CA ILE A 4 1.95 -17.83 -19.48
C ILE A 4 2.92 -16.65 -19.45
N ALA A 5 2.40 -15.42 -19.59
CA ALA A 5 3.15 -14.21 -19.27
C ALA A 5 2.96 -13.85 -17.78
N LEU A 6 4.02 -13.30 -17.16
CA LEU A 6 4.01 -12.82 -15.77
C LEU A 6 4.51 -11.39 -15.73
N GLY A 7 3.79 -10.50 -15.04
CA GLY A 7 4.23 -9.13 -14.82
C GLY A 7 3.13 -8.23 -14.24
N GLY A 8 3.37 -6.91 -14.23
CA GLY A 8 2.36 -5.97 -13.75
C GLY A 8 2.91 -4.62 -13.30
N LEU A 9 2.01 -3.78 -12.77
CA LEU A 9 2.30 -2.46 -12.24
C LEU A 9 1.79 -2.37 -10.80
N HIS A 10 2.63 -1.92 -9.87
CA HIS A 10 2.32 -1.95 -8.45
C HIS A 10 2.71 -0.63 -7.77
N THR A 11 1.72 0.21 -7.55
CA THR A 11 1.87 1.46 -6.79
C THR A 11 0.55 1.89 -6.18
N GLU A 12 0.65 2.66 -5.09
CA GLU A 12 -0.46 3.31 -4.39
C GLU A 12 -0.23 4.82 -4.40
N CYS A 13 -1.25 5.60 -4.72
CA CYS A 13 -1.09 7.01 -5.01
C CYS A 13 -2.08 7.89 -4.23
N SER A 14 -1.57 8.71 -3.31
CA SER A 14 -2.38 9.77 -2.73
C SER A 14 -2.54 10.93 -3.73
N SER A 15 -3.78 11.23 -4.11
CA SER A 15 -4.08 12.41 -4.94
C SER A 15 -3.88 13.74 -4.19
N TYR A 16 -3.69 13.68 -2.87
CA TYR A 16 -3.42 14.83 -2.00
C TYR A 16 -1.92 15.10 -1.83
N SER A 17 -1.07 14.21 -2.32
CA SER A 17 0.38 14.40 -2.28
C SER A 17 0.85 15.37 -3.36
N PRO A 18 1.75 16.33 -3.04
CA PRO A 18 2.34 17.22 -4.03
C PRO A 18 3.37 16.53 -4.93
N LEU A 19 3.77 15.31 -4.57
CA LEU A 19 4.73 14.53 -5.35
C LEU A 19 4.09 14.03 -6.65
N VAL A 20 4.93 13.88 -7.68
CA VAL A 20 4.55 13.23 -8.93
C VAL A 20 5.54 12.09 -9.17
N GLN A 21 5.04 10.87 -9.28
CA GLN A 21 5.86 9.71 -9.56
C GLN A 21 6.25 9.67 -11.04
N THR A 22 7.52 9.47 -11.28
CA THR A 22 8.14 9.34 -12.61
C THR A 22 8.74 7.95 -12.77
N THR A 23 9.27 7.62 -13.94
CA THR A 23 9.93 6.32 -14.17
C THR A 23 11.08 6.06 -13.17
N ALA A 24 11.74 7.11 -12.68
CA ALA A 24 12.83 6.98 -11.70
C ALA A 24 12.38 6.52 -10.30
N ASP A 25 11.08 6.64 -10.00
CA ASP A 25 10.52 6.21 -8.72
C ASP A 25 10.17 4.71 -8.70
N PHE A 26 10.23 4.06 -9.85
CA PHE A 26 9.89 2.64 -9.98
C PHE A 26 11.13 1.76 -10.05
N THR A 27 11.11 0.68 -9.32
CA THR A 27 12.05 -0.43 -9.46
C THR A 27 11.42 -1.48 -10.37
N ARG A 28 12.12 -1.81 -11.47
CA ARG A 28 11.69 -2.85 -12.42
C ARG A 28 12.34 -4.18 -12.08
N THR A 29 11.51 -5.18 -11.80
CA THR A 29 11.95 -6.57 -11.60
C THR A 29 11.65 -7.38 -12.85
N ILE A 30 12.61 -8.19 -13.33
CA ILE A 30 12.56 -8.98 -14.55
C ILE A 30 13.14 -10.38 -14.32
N GLY A 31 12.96 -11.27 -15.30
CA GLY A 31 13.63 -12.58 -15.33
C GLY A 31 13.24 -13.47 -14.15
N GLN A 32 14.22 -14.22 -13.61
CA GLN A 32 14.00 -15.18 -12.54
C GLN A 32 13.54 -14.50 -11.26
N ASP A 33 14.07 -13.33 -10.92
CA ASP A 33 13.69 -12.58 -9.72
C ASP A 33 12.18 -12.26 -9.71
N LEU A 34 11.58 -12.04 -10.88
CA LEU A 34 10.14 -11.82 -11.00
C LEU A 34 9.36 -13.13 -10.78
N ILE A 35 9.84 -14.25 -11.30
CA ILE A 35 9.21 -15.56 -11.10
C ILE A 35 9.23 -15.93 -9.62
N ASP A 36 10.33 -15.63 -8.93
CA ASP A 36 10.54 -15.95 -7.50
C ASP A 36 9.61 -15.16 -6.57
N PHE A 37 8.95 -14.08 -7.05
CA PHE A 37 7.89 -13.42 -6.28
C PHE A 37 6.65 -14.30 -6.08
N VAL A 38 6.45 -15.31 -6.94
CA VAL A 38 5.27 -16.18 -6.91
C VAL A 38 5.68 -17.56 -6.40
N PRO A 39 5.42 -17.90 -5.12
CA PRO A 39 5.79 -19.20 -4.55
C PRO A 39 4.84 -20.30 -5.06
N PHE A 40 4.96 -20.61 -6.35
CA PHE A 40 4.17 -21.63 -7.04
C PHE A 40 5.07 -22.42 -8.01
N ASP A 41 5.01 -23.74 -7.94
CA ASP A 41 5.82 -24.60 -8.83
C ASP A 41 5.15 -24.73 -10.21
N PHE A 42 5.38 -23.73 -11.06
CA PHE A 42 4.84 -23.70 -12.41
C PHE A 42 5.26 -24.93 -13.25
N ALA A 43 6.50 -25.37 -13.09
CA ALA A 43 7.04 -26.50 -13.86
C ALA A 43 6.35 -27.82 -13.52
N PHE A 44 6.09 -28.05 -12.23
CA PHE A 44 5.32 -29.21 -11.77
C PHE A 44 3.90 -29.25 -12.39
N HIS A 45 3.30 -28.10 -12.60
CA HIS A 45 1.98 -27.95 -13.22
C HIS A 45 2.01 -27.89 -14.74
N GLY A 46 3.18 -28.11 -15.36
CA GLY A 46 3.33 -28.13 -16.83
C GLY A 46 3.23 -26.75 -17.48
N ILE A 47 3.60 -25.70 -16.76
CA ILE A 47 3.54 -24.30 -17.18
C ILE A 47 4.95 -23.77 -17.43
N GLU A 48 5.16 -23.14 -18.59
CA GLU A 48 6.31 -22.29 -18.91
C GLU A 48 5.95 -20.83 -18.62
N VAL A 49 6.75 -20.18 -17.75
CA VAL A 49 6.57 -18.76 -17.43
C VAL A 49 7.47 -17.90 -18.29
N ILE A 50 6.88 -16.90 -18.93
CA ILE A 50 7.58 -15.86 -19.67
C ILE A 50 7.51 -14.58 -18.82
N PRO A 51 8.55 -14.26 -18.04
CA PRO A 51 8.58 -13.06 -17.24
C PRO A 51 8.71 -11.83 -18.14
N LEU A 52 7.76 -10.92 -18.04
CA LEU A 52 7.82 -9.62 -18.70
C LEU A 52 8.57 -8.65 -17.77
N PHE A 53 7.85 -7.85 -17.02
CA PHE A 53 8.41 -7.09 -15.91
C PHE A 53 7.33 -6.77 -14.87
N HIS A 54 7.80 -6.43 -13.67
CA HIS A 54 6.97 -5.87 -12.61
C HIS A 54 7.60 -4.56 -12.14
N ASP A 55 6.93 -3.44 -12.41
CA ASP A 55 7.33 -2.11 -11.96
C ASP A 55 6.66 -1.80 -10.62
N ARG A 56 7.46 -1.55 -9.59
CA ARG A 56 6.98 -1.23 -8.25
C ARG A 56 7.63 0.04 -7.71
N SER A 57 6.82 0.90 -7.10
CA SER A 57 7.30 2.08 -6.38
C SER A 57 6.95 2.03 -4.88
N VAL A 58 7.65 2.83 -4.09
CA VAL A 58 7.14 3.23 -2.77
C VAL A 58 5.88 4.07 -3.00
N PRO A 59 4.77 3.80 -2.30
CA PRO A 59 3.55 4.59 -2.41
C PRO A 59 3.82 6.10 -2.35
N GLY A 60 3.15 6.89 -3.17
CA GLY A 60 3.50 8.30 -3.32
C GLY A 60 2.36 9.18 -3.78
N GLY A 61 2.68 10.22 -4.54
CA GLY A 61 1.71 11.04 -5.24
C GLY A 61 1.25 10.41 -6.56
N PRO A 62 0.48 11.14 -7.37
CA PRO A 62 0.03 10.69 -8.68
C PRO A 62 1.19 10.24 -9.59
N VAL A 63 0.96 9.19 -10.36
CA VAL A 63 1.89 8.82 -11.46
C VAL A 63 1.68 9.78 -12.63
N SER A 64 2.76 10.29 -13.23
CA SER A 64 2.64 11.13 -14.41
C SER A 64 2.04 10.37 -15.58
N ALA A 65 1.19 11.02 -16.39
CA ALA A 65 0.61 10.41 -17.59
C ALA A 65 1.68 9.87 -18.55
N ALA A 66 2.82 10.54 -18.65
CA ALA A 66 3.94 10.11 -19.49
C ALA A 66 4.58 8.81 -18.96
N THR A 67 4.78 8.70 -17.64
CA THR A 67 5.30 7.48 -17.00
C THR A 67 4.36 6.30 -17.21
N PHE A 68 3.08 6.49 -16.92
CA PHE A 68 2.08 5.44 -17.13
C PHE A 68 2.01 4.99 -18.61
N ALA A 69 2.00 5.95 -19.55
CA ALA A 69 1.98 5.64 -20.96
C ALA A 69 3.23 4.86 -21.40
N ALA A 70 4.42 5.21 -20.89
CA ALA A 70 5.66 4.49 -21.19
C ALA A 70 5.65 3.06 -20.62
N GLN A 71 5.26 2.89 -19.34
CA GLN A 71 5.17 1.57 -18.73
C GLN A 71 4.17 0.66 -19.46
N ARG A 72 2.99 1.19 -19.81
CA ARG A 72 1.99 0.46 -20.59
C ARG A 72 2.52 0.08 -21.98
N ALA A 73 3.21 1.00 -22.66
CA ALA A 73 3.77 0.72 -23.99
C ALA A 73 4.87 -0.36 -23.93
N ASP A 74 5.78 -0.28 -22.97
CA ASP A 74 6.83 -1.29 -22.76
C ASP A 74 6.21 -2.67 -22.50
N PHE A 75 5.20 -2.73 -21.62
CA PHE A 75 4.52 -4.00 -21.31
C PHE A 75 3.84 -4.59 -22.53
N VAL A 76 3.15 -3.78 -23.31
CA VAL A 76 2.50 -4.16 -24.57
C VAL A 76 3.50 -4.75 -25.56
N ILE A 77 4.64 -4.11 -25.76
CA ILE A 77 5.69 -4.58 -26.67
C ILE A 77 6.19 -5.97 -26.26
N MET A 78 6.51 -6.16 -24.97
CA MET A 78 7.00 -7.44 -24.48
C MET A 78 5.91 -8.52 -24.55
N LEU A 79 4.65 -8.19 -24.22
CA LEU A 79 3.53 -9.11 -24.29
C LEU A 79 3.28 -9.58 -25.73
N GLN A 80 3.28 -8.68 -26.71
CA GLN A 80 3.12 -9.01 -28.12
C GLN A 80 4.25 -9.92 -28.63
N ALA A 81 5.50 -9.67 -28.20
CA ALA A 81 6.64 -10.50 -28.57
C ALA A 81 6.58 -11.92 -27.94
N SER A 82 5.77 -12.11 -26.91
CA SER A 82 5.64 -13.39 -26.18
C SER A 82 4.53 -14.29 -26.73
N LEU A 83 3.70 -13.80 -27.64
CA LEU A 83 2.58 -14.57 -28.23
C LEU A 83 3.07 -15.78 -29.06
N PRO A 84 2.30 -16.88 -29.15
CA PRO A 84 1.00 -17.09 -28.47
C PRO A 84 1.15 -17.48 -27.00
N LEU A 85 0.14 -17.15 -26.19
CA LEU A 85 0.06 -17.42 -24.75
C LEU A 85 -1.24 -18.17 -24.43
N ASP A 86 -1.19 -19.12 -23.47
CA ASP A 86 -2.36 -19.75 -22.89
C ASP A 86 -2.94 -18.93 -21.75
N GLY A 87 -2.12 -18.16 -21.03
CA GLY A 87 -2.56 -17.34 -19.91
C GLY A 87 -1.65 -16.15 -19.59
N VAL A 88 -2.14 -15.28 -18.71
CA VAL A 88 -1.40 -14.15 -18.12
C VAL A 88 -1.63 -14.12 -16.62
N LEU A 89 -0.56 -13.94 -15.86
CA LEU A 89 -0.61 -13.65 -14.41
C LEU A 89 -0.16 -12.21 -14.18
N LEU A 90 -1.07 -11.38 -13.69
CA LEU A 90 -0.81 -9.99 -13.39
C LEU A 90 -0.62 -9.76 -11.88
N LEU A 91 0.44 -9.05 -11.50
CA LEU A 91 0.70 -8.62 -10.14
C LEU A 91 0.46 -7.11 -10.06
N MET A 92 -0.67 -6.73 -9.45
CA MET A 92 -1.16 -5.36 -9.42
C MET A 92 -1.22 -4.84 -7.98
N HIS A 93 -1.33 -3.52 -7.80
CA HIS A 93 -1.76 -2.93 -6.54
C HIS A 93 -3.27 -2.65 -6.56
N GLY A 94 -3.73 -1.85 -7.50
CA GLY A 94 -5.13 -1.45 -7.64
C GLY A 94 -5.44 -0.03 -7.15
N ALA A 95 -4.45 0.71 -6.64
CA ALA A 95 -4.65 2.08 -6.13
C ALA A 95 -3.76 3.12 -6.84
N MET A 96 -3.40 2.89 -8.09
CA MET A 96 -2.71 3.86 -8.92
C MET A 96 -3.64 5.04 -9.24
N PHE A 97 -3.10 6.24 -9.18
CA PHE A 97 -3.80 7.45 -9.62
C PHE A 97 -2.97 8.15 -10.70
N VAL A 98 -3.59 8.35 -11.87
CA VAL A 98 -2.98 9.08 -12.99
C VAL A 98 -3.91 10.23 -13.35
N PRO A 99 -3.47 11.50 -13.31
CA PRO A 99 -4.32 12.63 -13.65
C PRO A 99 -4.91 12.48 -15.06
N GLY A 100 -6.24 12.59 -15.15
CA GLY A 100 -6.98 12.47 -16.42
C GLY A 100 -7.33 11.03 -16.84
N ILE A 101 -7.03 10.02 -16.01
CA ILE A 101 -7.44 8.63 -16.22
C ILE A 101 -8.18 8.15 -14.97
N ASP A 102 -9.46 7.85 -15.11
CA ASP A 102 -10.32 7.47 -13.97
C ASP A 102 -9.97 6.08 -13.42
N ASP A 103 -9.54 5.16 -14.27
CA ASP A 103 -9.16 3.78 -13.91
C ASP A 103 -7.88 3.34 -14.65
N PRO A 104 -6.69 3.68 -14.14
CA PRO A 104 -5.44 3.32 -14.79
C PRO A 104 -5.18 1.80 -14.85
N GLU A 105 -5.53 1.07 -13.78
CA GLU A 105 -5.39 -0.39 -13.78
C GLU A 105 -6.37 -1.05 -14.74
N GLY A 106 -7.62 -0.58 -14.80
CA GLY A 106 -8.60 -1.07 -15.77
C GLY A 106 -8.15 -0.80 -17.22
N ASP A 107 -7.61 0.40 -17.52
CA ASP A 107 -7.05 0.72 -18.83
C ASP A 107 -5.87 -0.20 -19.19
N PHE A 108 -4.97 -0.43 -18.25
CA PHE A 108 -3.83 -1.34 -18.45
C PHE A 108 -4.28 -2.79 -18.68
N ILE A 109 -5.16 -3.33 -17.84
CA ILE A 109 -5.63 -4.72 -17.92
C ILE A 109 -6.48 -4.94 -19.18
N GLN A 110 -7.33 -3.99 -19.53
CA GLN A 110 -8.11 -4.01 -20.77
C GLN A 110 -7.19 -4.07 -21.99
N ARG A 111 -6.09 -3.31 -21.97
CA ARG A 111 -5.12 -3.36 -23.06
C ARG A 111 -4.41 -4.70 -23.14
N VAL A 112 -4.10 -5.35 -22.02
CA VAL A 112 -3.59 -6.73 -21.99
C VAL A 112 -4.60 -7.69 -22.64
N ARG A 113 -5.88 -7.61 -22.25
CA ARG A 113 -6.98 -8.43 -22.79
C ARG A 113 -7.11 -8.27 -24.31
N GLU A 114 -7.04 -7.06 -24.82
CA GLU A 114 -7.11 -6.79 -26.27
C GLU A 114 -5.98 -7.48 -27.06
N ILE A 115 -4.79 -7.57 -26.48
CA ILE A 115 -3.62 -8.16 -27.13
C ILE A 115 -3.68 -9.69 -27.12
N VAL A 116 -4.01 -10.27 -25.97
CA VAL A 116 -4.00 -11.73 -25.82
C VAL A 116 -5.28 -12.40 -26.38
N GLY A 117 -6.32 -11.60 -26.62
CA GLY A 117 -7.60 -12.07 -27.13
C GLY A 117 -8.53 -12.65 -26.07
N PRO A 118 -9.76 -13.01 -26.46
CA PRO A 118 -10.81 -13.42 -25.51
C PRO A 118 -10.56 -14.81 -24.89
N ASP A 119 -9.79 -15.68 -25.55
CA ASP A 119 -9.63 -17.08 -25.14
C ASP A 119 -8.52 -17.29 -24.09
N THR A 120 -7.56 -16.38 -24.01
CA THR A 120 -6.46 -16.44 -23.04
C THR A 120 -6.97 -16.18 -21.63
N ILE A 121 -6.60 -17.02 -20.65
CA ILE A 121 -6.99 -16.85 -19.26
C ILE A 121 -6.12 -15.76 -18.61
N ILE A 122 -6.74 -14.74 -17.99
CA ILE A 122 -6.04 -13.70 -17.22
C ILE A 122 -6.39 -13.86 -15.74
N SER A 123 -5.41 -14.14 -14.93
CA SER A 123 -5.51 -14.10 -13.46
C SER A 123 -4.74 -12.91 -12.91
N ALA A 124 -5.30 -12.22 -11.92
CA ALA A 124 -4.66 -11.04 -11.35
C ALA A 124 -4.67 -11.08 -9.82
N ALA A 125 -3.55 -10.66 -9.22
CA ALA A 125 -3.39 -10.47 -7.79
C ALA A 125 -3.33 -8.99 -7.45
N PHE A 126 -4.01 -8.58 -6.36
CA PHE A 126 -4.14 -7.19 -5.94
C PHE A 126 -3.81 -7.02 -4.46
N ASP A 127 -3.48 -5.79 -4.07
CA ASP A 127 -3.53 -5.33 -2.69
C ASP A 127 -5.00 -5.12 -2.27
N LEU A 128 -5.34 -5.38 -1.01
CA LEU A 128 -6.71 -5.19 -0.51
C LEU A 128 -7.15 -3.72 -0.49
N HIS A 129 -6.21 -2.77 -0.58
CA HIS A 129 -6.51 -1.35 -0.75
C HIS A 129 -6.81 -0.96 -2.21
N GLY A 130 -6.80 -1.92 -3.12
CA GLY A 130 -7.18 -1.70 -4.53
C GLY A 130 -8.62 -1.20 -4.68
N GLN A 131 -8.83 -0.39 -5.69
CA GLN A 131 -10.14 0.14 -6.12
C GLN A 131 -10.62 -0.65 -7.33
N ILE A 132 -11.71 -1.37 -7.18
CA ILE A 132 -12.21 -2.31 -8.18
C ILE A 132 -13.29 -1.66 -9.03
N THR A 133 -13.31 -2.00 -10.32
CA THR A 133 -14.25 -1.48 -11.32
C THR A 133 -14.78 -2.59 -12.22
N ASP A 134 -15.87 -2.31 -12.93
CA ASP A 134 -16.36 -3.17 -13.99
C ASP A 134 -15.30 -3.41 -15.08
N GLN A 135 -14.49 -2.40 -15.38
CA GLN A 135 -13.44 -2.51 -16.41
C GLN A 135 -12.39 -3.55 -16.02
N ILE A 136 -11.95 -3.56 -14.75
CA ILE A 136 -11.05 -4.58 -14.22
C ILE A 136 -11.72 -5.96 -14.27
N CYS A 137 -12.90 -6.10 -13.65
CA CYS A 137 -13.56 -7.39 -13.48
C CYS A 137 -13.96 -8.04 -14.81
N ASN A 138 -14.35 -7.25 -15.81
CA ASN A 138 -14.71 -7.75 -17.15
C ASN A 138 -13.48 -8.15 -17.99
N ALA A 139 -12.30 -7.66 -17.64
CA ALA A 139 -11.08 -7.94 -18.39
C ALA A 139 -10.29 -9.15 -17.89
N ILE A 140 -10.56 -9.64 -16.68
CA ILE A 140 -9.87 -10.79 -16.06
C ILE A 140 -10.81 -11.97 -15.85
N ASP A 141 -10.26 -13.15 -15.62
CA ASP A 141 -10.98 -14.39 -15.39
C ASP A 141 -10.87 -14.87 -13.93
N ALA A 142 -9.77 -14.50 -13.25
CA ALA A 142 -9.54 -14.85 -11.86
C ALA A 142 -8.93 -13.67 -11.10
N PHE A 143 -9.34 -13.52 -9.84
CA PHE A 143 -8.95 -12.42 -8.96
C PHE A 143 -8.55 -12.97 -7.59
N ALA A 144 -7.42 -12.53 -7.05
CA ALA A 144 -7.02 -12.74 -5.67
C ALA A 144 -6.54 -11.43 -5.06
N ALA A 145 -6.79 -11.20 -3.76
CA ALA A 145 -6.26 -10.05 -3.05
C ALA A 145 -5.69 -10.42 -1.67
N TYR A 146 -4.85 -9.54 -1.12
CA TYR A 146 -4.35 -9.73 0.24
C TYR A 146 -5.51 -9.83 1.23
N ARG A 147 -5.32 -10.65 2.26
CA ARG A 147 -6.31 -10.85 3.33
C ARG A 147 -5.81 -10.36 4.69
N THR A 148 -4.70 -9.63 4.70
CA THR A 148 -4.08 -9.11 5.92
C THR A 148 -3.68 -7.64 5.77
N ALA A 149 -3.91 -6.88 6.83
CA ALA A 149 -3.44 -5.51 7.00
C ALA A 149 -2.92 -5.35 8.46
N PRO A 150 -1.62 -5.15 8.69
CA PRO A 150 -0.50 -5.06 7.74
C PRO A 150 -0.32 -6.31 6.85
N HIS A 151 0.25 -6.12 5.66
CA HIS A 151 0.39 -7.17 4.66
C HIS A 151 1.47 -8.18 5.04
N ILE A 152 1.07 -9.40 5.39
CA ILE A 152 1.96 -10.53 5.68
C ILE A 152 1.71 -11.73 4.75
N ASP A 153 0.71 -11.64 3.86
CA ASP A 153 0.25 -12.72 2.98
C ASP A 153 0.41 -12.43 1.48
N THR A 154 1.26 -11.47 1.12
CA THR A 154 1.53 -11.13 -0.29
C THR A 154 1.96 -12.36 -1.12
N PRO A 155 2.96 -13.19 -0.69
CA PRO A 155 3.35 -14.36 -1.45
C PRO A 155 2.23 -15.39 -1.60
N GLN A 156 1.44 -15.61 -0.55
CA GLN A 156 0.29 -16.52 -0.56
C GLN A 156 -0.79 -16.05 -1.52
N THR A 157 -1.01 -14.74 -1.64
CA THR A 157 -1.97 -14.17 -2.60
C THR A 157 -1.51 -14.38 -4.04
N TYR A 158 -0.23 -14.17 -4.33
CA TYR A 158 0.33 -14.46 -5.65
C TYR A 158 0.21 -15.95 -6.00
N ALA A 159 0.46 -16.83 -5.02
CA ALA A 159 0.27 -18.28 -5.19
C ALA A 159 -1.20 -18.65 -5.45
N ARG A 160 -2.19 -18.01 -4.77
CA ARG A 160 -3.63 -18.25 -5.04
C ARG A 160 -4.01 -17.84 -6.46
N ALA A 161 -3.55 -16.68 -6.94
CA ALA A 161 -3.79 -16.25 -8.31
C ALA A 161 -3.15 -17.19 -9.34
N ALA A 162 -1.91 -17.63 -9.10
CA ALA A 162 -1.21 -18.61 -9.94
C ALA A 162 -1.91 -19.97 -9.97
N LYS A 163 -2.40 -20.43 -8.81
CA LYS A 163 -3.14 -21.67 -8.68
C LYS A 163 -4.44 -21.66 -9.51
N MET A 164 -5.25 -20.60 -9.39
CA MET A 164 -6.48 -20.45 -10.17
C MET A 164 -6.21 -20.45 -11.67
N LEU A 165 -5.15 -19.74 -12.12
CA LEU A 165 -4.72 -19.77 -13.50
C LEU A 165 -4.35 -21.18 -13.95
N SER A 166 -3.52 -21.87 -13.18
CA SER A 166 -3.08 -23.25 -13.46
C SER A 166 -4.25 -24.22 -13.56
N GLU A 167 -5.19 -24.14 -12.62
CA GLU A 167 -6.38 -25.01 -12.60
C GLU A 167 -7.28 -24.75 -13.82
N ALA A 168 -7.50 -23.49 -14.19
CA ALA A 168 -8.27 -23.14 -15.39
C ALA A 168 -7.62 -23.67 -16.68
N LEU A 169 -6.30 -23.52 -16.81
CA LEU A 169 -5.55 -23.99 -17.98
C LEU A 169 -5.53 -25.52 -18.10
N ASN A 170 -5.49 -26.23 -16.99
CA ASN A 170 -5.40 -27.70 -16.99
C ASN A 170 -6.78 -28.38 -17.08
N SER A 171 -7.81 -27.81 -16.46
CA SER A 171 -9.17 -28.35 -16.51
C SER A 171 -9.96 -27.92 -17.76
N GLY A 172 -9.58 -26.79 -18.38
CA GLY A 172 -10.35 -26.15 -19.44
C GLY A 172 -11.63 -25.44 -18.94
N VAL A 173 -11.85 -25.39 -17.62
CA VAL A 173 -12.97 -24.67 -17.01
C VAL A 173 -12.55 -23.21 -16.78
N ARG A 174 -13.21 -22.28 -17.45
CA ARG A 174 -12.93 -20.85 -17.32
C ARG A 174 -13.64 -20.28 -16.10
N PRO A 175 -12.91 -19.71 -15.12
CA PRO A 175 -13.54 -19.01 -14.01
C PRO A 175 -14.09 -17.65 -14.44
N GLN A 176 -14.93 -17.07 -13.59
CA GLN A 176 -15.55 -15.76 -13.78
C GLN A 176 -15.42 -14.95 -12.49
N VAL A 177 -15.25 -13.65 -12.62
CA VAL A 177 -15.19 -12.72 -11.50
C VAL A 177 -16.55 -12.07 -11.30
N SER A 178 -17.07 -12.19 -10.08
CA SER A 178 -18.25 -11.47 -9.62
C SER A 178 -17.81 -10.43 -8.60
N TRP A 179 -18.39 -9.24 -8.63
CA TRP A 179 -18.04 -8.20 -7.67
C TRP A 179 -19.24 -7.35 -7.26
N VAL A 180 -19.13 -6.76 -6.07
CA VAL A 180 -20.15 -5.89 -5.49
C VAL A 180 -19.46 -4.66 -4.89
N PRO A 181 -19.71 -3.46 -5.40
CA PRO A 181 -19.22 -2.23 -4.79
C PRO A 181 -19.88 -2.01 -3.43
N ILE A 182 -19.08 -1.54 -2.47
CA ILE A 182 -19.54 -1.25 -1.12
C ILE A 182 -19.27 0.24 -0.88
N PRO A 183 -20.27 1.09 -0.73
CA PRO A 183 -20.11 2.54 -0.57
C PRO A 183 -19.60 2.88 0.85
N ILE A 184 -18.49 2.30 1.22
CA ILE A 184 -17.75 2.53 2.47
C ILE A 184 -16.29 2.78 2.09
N LEU A 185 -15.70 3.83 2.65
CA LEU A 185 -14.32 4.16 2.41
C LEU A 185 -13.72 4.77 3.67
N VAL A 186 -12.87 4.02 4.33
CA VAL A 186 -12.14 4.42 5.54
C VAL A 186 -10.63 4.38 5.27
N SER A 187 -9.85 4.91 6.18
CA SER A 187 -8.40 4.72 6.10
C SER A 187 -8.01 3.25 6.23
N GLY A 188 -6.94 2.85 5.57
CA GLY A 188 -6.40 1.50 5.65
C GLY A 188 -6.14 1.06 7.10
N GLU A 189 -5.70 2.00 7.94
CA GLU A 189 -5.42 1.77 9.36
C GLU A 189 -6.64 1.37 10.20
N MET A 190 -7.86 1.71 9.74
CA MET A 190 -9.11 1.25 10.36
C MET A 190 -9.52 -0.15 9.89
N SER A 191 -8.76 -0.78 9.01
CA SER A 191 -8.98 -2.13 8.50
C SER A 191 -7.96 -3.15 9.01
N SER A 192 -7.23 -2.84 10.08
CA SER A 192 -6.25 -3.75 10.66
C SER A 192 -6.86 -5.12 10.98
N THR A 193 -6.28 -6.17 10.40
CA THR A 193 -6.72 -7.56 10.62
C THR A 193 -6.19 -8.16 11.93
N PHE A 194 -5.60 -7.35 12.79
CA PHE A 194 -5.19 -7.74 14.14
C PHE A 194 -6.27 -7.48 15.20
N VAL A 195 -7.32 -6.71 14.86
CA VAL A 195 -8.38 -6.33 15.79
C VAL A 195 -9.76 -6.43 15.15
N ALA A 196 -10.79 -6.58 16.02
CA ALA A 196 -12.18 -6.56 15.58
C ALA A 196 -12.54 -5.15 15.00
N PRO A 197 -13.43 -5.10 13.99
CA PRO A 197 -14.16 -6.23 13.42
C PRO A 197 -13.41 -6.91 12.27
N CYS A 198 -12.29 -6.36 11.78
CA CYS A 198 -11.64 -6.81 10.56
C CYS A 198 -11.01 -8.20 10.69
N ASP A 199 -10.45 -8.55 11.86
CA ASP A 199 -9.97 -9.90 12.14
C ASP A 199 -11.06 -10.95 11.88
N ALA A 200 -12.25 -10.74 12.43
CA ALA A 200 -13.39 -11.65 12.27
C ALA A 200 -13.97 -11.63 10.84
N LEU A 201 -13.94 -10.49 10.14
CA LEU A 201 -14.41 -10.37 8.76
C LEU A 201 -13.50 -11.18 7.82
N TYR A 202 -12.20 -10.96 7.89
CA TYR A 202 -11.24 -11.66 7.03
C TYR A 202 -11.12 -13.15 7.37
N ALA A 203 -11.28 -13.53 8.64
CA ALA A 203 -11.32 -14.94 9.06
C ALA A 203 -12.51 -15.74 8.47
N GLN A 204 -13.55 -15.07 7.98
CA GLN A 204 -14.68 -15.73 7.32
C GLN A 204 -14.43 -16.04 5.84
N LEU A 205 -13.50 -15.33 5.17
CA LEU A 205 -13.25 -15.52 3.73
C LEU A 205 -12.93 -16.97 3.35
N PRO A 206 -12.08 -17.71 4.10
CA PRO A 206 -11.85 -19.12 3.79
C PRO A 206 -13.10 -20.02 3.83
N ALA A 207 -14.14 -19.65 4.58
CA ALA A 207 -15.39 -20.40 4.57
C ALA A 207 -16.20 -20.19 3.28
N PHE A 208 -16.12 -18.99 2.67
CA PHE A 208 -16.69 -18.75 1.35
C PHE A 208 -15.95 -19.55 0.27
N ASP A 209 -14.62 -19.72 0.39
CA ASP A 209 -13.83 -20.53 -0.54
C ASP A 209 -14.23 -22.03 -0.50
N GLN A 210 -14.93 -22.52 0.54
CA GLN A 210 -15.45 -23.89 0.61
C GLN A 210 -16.81 -24.07 -0.08
N ILE A 211 -17.46 -23.00 -0.53
CA ILE A 211 -18.70 -23.08 -1.29
C ILE A 211 -18.39 -23.71 -2.64
N SER A 212 -19.18 -24.72 -3.03
CA SER A 212 -19.00 -25.37 -4.33
C SER A 212 -19.00 -24.33 -5.45
N SER A 213 -18.05 -24.42 -6.37
CA SER A 213 -17.79 -23.50 -7.48
C SER A 213 -17.08 -22.19 -7.12
N VAL A 214 -16.93 -21.81 -5.86
CA VAL A 214 -16.10 -20.67 -5.45
C VAL A 214 -14.63 -21.11 -5.43
N LEU A 215 -13.76 -20.33 -6.04
CA LEU A 215 -12.32 -20.58 -6.09
C LEU A 215 -11.55 -19.66 -5.13
N ASP A 216 -11.97 -18.41 -5.03
CA ASP A 216 -11.32 -17.41 -4.16
C ASP A 216 -12.30 -16.26 -3.83
N SER A 217 -12.34 -15.84 -2.59
CA SER A 217 -13.20 -14.76 -2.10
C SER A 217 -12.39 -13.64 -1.47
N ASN A 218 -12.73 -12.40 -1.72
CA ASN A 218 -11.94 -11.25 -1.32
C ASN A 218 -12.82 -10.11 -0.82
N LEU A 219 -12.30 -9.36 0.16
CA LEU A 219 -12.85 -8.10 0.64
C LEU A 219 -11.81 -7.01 0.41
N MET A 220 -12.13 -6.06 -0.46
CA MET A 220 -11.32 -4.89 -0.77
C MET A 220 -11.76 -3.73 0.11
N ILE A 221 -10.81 -3.07 0.76
CA ILE A 221 -11.08 -1.89 1.61
C ILE A 221 -11.17 -0.61 0.76
N GLY A 222 -10.49 -0.59 -0.38
CA GLY A 222 -10.31 0.60 -1.18
C GLY A 222 -9.27 1.56 -0.60
N TYR A 223 -9.06 2.69 -1.27
CA TYR A 223 -8.03 3.64 -0.89
C TYR A 223 -8.62 5.05 -0.75
N VAL A 224 -8.68 5.55 0.49
CA VAL A 224 -9.40 6.79 0.83
C VAL A 224 -8.67 8.07 0.41
N TRP A 225 -7.35 8.00 0.26
CA TRP A 225 -6.55 9.16 -0.10
C TRP A 225 -6.42 9.39 -1.61
N ALA A 226 -7.26 8.74 -2.39
CA ALA A 226 -7.50 9.10 -3.79
C ALA A 226 -8.89 9.72 -3.95
N ASP A 227 -8.96 10.97 -4.43
CA ASP A 227 -10.21 11.58 -4.87
C ASP A 227 -10.54 11.07 -6.28
N SER A 228 -11.17 9.92 -6.36
CA SER A 228 -11.41 9.17 -7.60
C SER A 228 -12.84 8.65 -7.66
N PRO A 229 -13.47 8.58 -8.84
CA PRO A 229 -14.83 8.05 -9.01
C PRO A 229 -14.93 6.55 -8.69
N ARG A 230 -13.82 5.81 -8.64
CA ARG A 230 -13.77 4.39 -8.28
C ARG A 230 -13.46 4.13 -6.81
N ALA A 231 -13.31 5.19 -5.98
CA ALA A 231 -12.91 5.07 -4.58
C ALA A 231 -14.05 4.51 -3.71
N THR A 232 -14.13 3.19 -3.62
CA THR A 232 -15.03 2.42 -2.75
C THR A 232 -14.36 1.14 -2.27
N ALA A 233 -14.89 0.56 -1.18
CA ALA A 233 -14.65 -0.84 -0.87
C ALA A 233 -15.39 -1.75 -1.86
N ALA A 234 -15.02 -3.05 -1.90
CA ALA A 234 -15.68 -4.03 -2.76
C ALA A 234 -15.55 -5.45 -2.20
N ALA A 235 -16.53 -6.30 -2.49
CA ALA A 235 -16.40 -7.74 -2.38
C ALA A 235 -16.16 -8.31 -3.78
N VAL A 236 -15.17 -9.19 -3.94
CA VAL A 236 -14.79 -9.79 -5.23
C VAL A 236 -14.65 -11.29 -5.06
N VAL A 237 -15.33 -12.06 -5.89
CA VAL A 237 -15.33 -13.53 -5.84
C VAL A 237 -15.02 -14.11 -7.21
N THR A 238 -14.03 -14.99 -7.26
CA THR A 238 -13.76 -15.83 -8.43
C THR A 238 -14.47 -17.15 -8.27
N ALA A 239 -15.28 -17.52 -9.27
CA ALA A 239 -16.04 -18.78 -9.23
C ALA A 239 -16.16 -19.41 -10.63
N THR A 240 -16.43 -20.73 -10.70
CA THR A 240 -16.77 -21.41 -11.96
C THR A 240 -18.26 -21.32 -12.31
N ASP A 241 -19.08 -20.84 -11.36
CA ASP A 241 -20.50 -20.52 -11.55
C ASP A 241 -20.72 -19.06 -11.12
N HIS A 242 -21.07 -18.20 -12.06
CA HIS A 242 -21.24 -16.76 -11.83
C HIS A 242 -22.34 -16.46 -10.79
N SER A 243 -23.44 -17.22 -10.79
CA SER A 243 -24.56 -16.97 -9.86
C SER A 243 -24.19 -17.28 -8.42
N VAL A 244 -23.36 -18.32 -8.22
CA VAL A 244 -22.79 -18.67 -6.92
C VAL A 244 -21.79 -17.60 -6.48
N GLY A 245 -20.91 -17.18 -7.40
CA GLY A 245 -19.94 -16.10 -7.15
C GLY A 245 -20.61 -14.79 -6.75
N GLN A 246 -21.66 -14.39 -7.48
CA GLN A 246 -22.42 -13.16 -7.18
C GLN A 246 -23.11 -13.24 -5.81
N THR A 247 -23.71 -14.36 -5.47
CA THR A 247 -24.34 -14.58 -4.16
C THR A 247 -23.33 -14.49 -3.02
N ALA A 248 -22.13 -15.07 -3.20
CA ALA A 248 -21.06 -14.99 -2.22
C ALA A 248 -20.53 -13.55 -2.06
N ALA A 249 -20.35 -12.83 -3.17
CA ALA A 249 -19.91 -11.42 -3.14
C ALA A 249 -20.92 -10.52 -2.41
N GLU A 250 -22.22 -10.69 -2.65
CA GLU A 250 -23.28 -9.98 -1.91
C GLU A 250 -23.25 -10.27 -0.41
N ALA A 251 -23.03 -11.53 -0.02
CA ALA A 251 -22.94 -11.92 1.38
C ALA A 251 -21.74 -11.27 2.06
N ILE A 252 -20.55 -11.28 1.44
CA ILE A 252 -19.34 -10.62 1.93
C ILE A 252 -19.56 -9.11 2.05
N ALA A 253 -20.14 -8.50 1.01
CA ALA A 253 -20.45 -7.07 1.02
C ALA A 253 -21.39 -6.70 2.18
N GLN A 254 -22.37 -7.54 2.46
CA GLN A 254 -23.32 -7.31 3.57
C GLN A 254 -22.65 -7.42 4.94
N LEU A 255 -21.68 -8.35 5.12
CA LEU A 255 -20.88 -8.45 6.35
C LEU A 255 -20.13 -7.14 6.62
N TYR A 256 -19.47 -6.58 5.60
CA TYR A 256 -18.72 -5.33 5.74
C TYR A 256 -19.65 -4.13 5.99
N ARG A 257 -20.77 -4.04 5.28
CA ARG A 257 -21.81 -2.99 5.53
C ARG A 257 -22.31 -3.00 6.97
N ASN A 258 -22.50 -4.18 7.55
CA ASN A 258 -22.95 -4.33 8.92
C ASN A 258 -21.89 -3.86 9.93
N ALA A 259 -20.63 -4.14 9.67
CA ALA A 259 -19.51 -3.81 10.56
C ALA A 259 -19.04 -2.34 10.47
N ARG A 260 -19.53 -1.54 9.52
CA ARG A 260 -18.97 -0.22 9.20
C ARG A 260 -18.84 0.76 10.38
N LYS A 261 -19.70 0.65 11.40
CA LYS A 261 -19.69 1.54 12.57
C LYS A 261 -18.69 1.10 13.64
N ASP A 262 -18.24 -0.15 13.56
CA ASP A 262 -17.33 -0.77 14.51
C ASP A 262 -15.87 -0.74 14.00
N LEU A 263 -15.65 -0.28 12.73
CA LEU A 263 -14.32 -0.11 12.17
C LEU A 263 -13.52 0.89 13.02
N THR A 264 -12.34 0.48 13.46
CA THR A 264 -11.52 1.23 14.41
C THR A 264 -10.02 1.06 14.13
N PHE A 265 -9.21 1.94 14.70
CA PHE A 265 -7.77 1.78 14.73
C PHE A 265 -7.37 0.66 15.71
N ASP A 266 -6.23 0.05 15.46
CA ASP A 266 -5.71 -1.05 16.28
C ASP A 266 -4.87 -0.59 17.49
N MET A 267 -4.79 0.72 17.69
CA MET A 267 -4.13 1.38 18.84
C MET A 267 -4.84 2.70 19.19
N ASP A 268 -4.47 3.31 20.31
CA ASP A 268 -4.92 4.66 20.65
C ASP A 268 -4.55 5.65 19.55
N ALA A 269 -5.53 6.23 18.87
CA ALA A 269 -5.35 7.18 17.75
C ALA A 269 -5.92 8.54 18.16
N VAL A 270 -5.04 9.50 18.41
CA VAL A 270 -5.40 10.82 18.97
C VAL A 270 -4.58 11.94 18.31
N ASP A 271 -5.00 13.18 18.49
CA ASP A 271 -4.25 14.34 18.02
C ASP A 271 -2.83 14.41 18.60
N LEU A 272 -1.86 14.88 17.82
CA LEU A 272 -0.44 14.91 18.19
C LEU A 272 -0.16 15.44 19.61
N PRO A 273 -0.74 16.56 20.08
CA PRO A 273 -0.49 17.01 21.45
C PRO A 273 -0.89 15.99 22.51
N VAL A 274 -2.05 15.34 22.31
CA VAL A 274 -2.58 14.31 23.23
C VAL A 274 -1.75 13.03 23.15
N ALA A 275 -1.32 12.66 21.93
CA ALA A 275 -0.45 11.49 21.73
C ALA A 275 0.87 11.65 22.50
N LEU A 276 1.48 12.83 22.45
CA LEU A 276 2.71 13.12 23.20
C LEU A 276 2.47 13.14 24.73
N ASP A 277 1.31 13.59 25.19
CA ASP A 277 0.95 13.51 26.61
C ASP A 277 0.81 12.05 27.08
N LEU A 278 0.23 11.18 26.23
CA LEU A 278 0.06 9.75 26.52
C LEU A 278 1.38 8.98 26.60
N VAL A 279 2.41 9.41 25.87
CA VAL A 279 3.73 8.73 25.85
C VAL A 279 4.75 9.37 26.77
N ALA A 280 4.46 10.52 27.36
CA ALA A 280 5.39 11.22 28.25
C ALA A 280 5.79 10.35 29.46
N GLY A 281 7.11 10.23 29.69
CA GLY A 281 7.66 9.43 30.78
C GLY A 281 7.50 7.92 30.63
N GLN A 282 7.12 7.43 29.46
CA GLN A 282 6.99 6.00 29.14
C GLN A 282 7.94 5.60 28.02
N THR A 283 8.29 4.31 27.98
CA THR A 283 8.92 3.72 26.79
C THR A 283 7.84 3.44 25.75
N ALA A 284 7.87 4.18 24.63
CA ALA A 284 6.78 4.20 23.67
C ALA A 284 7.22 4.18 22.20
N ILE A 285 6.27 3.81 21.32
CA ILE A 285 6.33 4.03 19.88
C ILE A 285 5.17 4.98 19.53
N LEU A 286 5.50 6.04 18.81
CA LEU A 286 4.56 6.98 18.23
C LEU A 286 4.52 6.81 16.73
N ALA A 287 3.37 6.41 16.18
CA ALA A 287 3.14 6.36 14.75
C ALA A 287 2.70 7.74 14.24
N ASP A 288 3.51 8.37 13.39
CA ASP A 288 3.22 9.64 12.69
C ASP A 288 2.41 9.32 11.43
N SER A 289 1.08 9.32 11.56
CA SER A 289 0.20 8.67 10.58
C SER A 289 -0.08 9.49 9.33
N GLY A 290 -0.10 10.82 9.42
CA GLY A 290 -0.50 11.68 8.29
C GLY A 290 0.56 11.80 7.19
N ASP A 291 1.81 11.46 7.51
CA ASP A 291 2.95 11.55 6.59
C ASP A 291 3.61 10.17 6.36
N ASN A 292 2.82 9.10 6.43
CA ASN A 292 3.25 7.72 6.24
C ASN A 292 3.64 7.45 4.76
N PRO A 293 4.94 7.18 4.45
CA PRO A 293 5.38 6.94 3.07
C PRO A 293 4.86 5.64 2.48
N THR A 294 4.43 4.66 3.31
CA THR A 294 3.89 3.38 2.81
C THR A 294 2.42 3.47 2.42
N ALA A 295 1.77 4.61 2.69
CA ALA A 295 0.41 4.89 2.24
C ALA A 295 0.35 6.12 1.29
N GLY A 296 1.47 6.59 0.76
CA GLY A 296 1.51 7.73 -0.16
C GLY A 296 1.87 9.08 0.48
N GLY A 297 2.18 9.12 1.78
CA GLY A 297 2.71 10.31 2.46
C GLY A 297 4.01 10.77 1.85
N VAL A 298 4.30 12.07 1.98
CA VAL A 298 5.54 12.65 1.44
C VAL A 298 6.77 12.18 2.22
N GLY A 299 6.64 12.05 3.53
CA GLY A 299 7.71 11.56 4.40
C GLY A 299 8.70 12.64 4.84
N ASP A 300 8.47 13.91 4.50
CA ASP A 300 9.37 15.03 4.82
C ASP A 300 8.88 15.93 5.96
N ARG A 301 7.66 15.74 6.47
CA ARG A 301 7.07 16.62 7.48
C ARG A 301 7.77 16.47 8.84
N ALA A 302 7.91 17.60 9.52
CA ALA A 302 8.60 17.70 10.81
C ALA A 302 7.67 18.03 11.99
N ASP A 303 6.36 17.77 11.87
CA ASP A 303 5.36 18.09 12.91
C ASP A 303 5.72 17.45 14.25
N VAL A 304 5.99 16.15 14.26
CA VAL A 304 6.34 15.44 15.49
C VAL A 304 7.69 15.89 16.03
N LEU A 305 8.70 16.08 15.15
CA LEU A 305 10.02 16.57 15.55
C LEU A 305 9.92 17.93 16.26
N ALA A 306 9.16 18.87 15.68
CA ALA A 306 8.96 20.20 16.25
C ALA A 306 8.37 20.15 17.66
N GLU A 307 7.33 19.34 17.87
CA GLU A 307 6.69 19.21 19.18
C GLU A 307 7.56 18.43 20.19
N VAL A 308 8.31 17.43 19.77
CA VAL A 308 9.26 16.67 20.62
C VAL A 308 10.35 17.61 21.16
N ILE A 309 10.94 18.44 20.30
CA ILE A 309 11.95 19.43 20.70
C ILE A 309 11.35 20.48 21.66
N LYS A 310 10.21 21.05 21.31
CA LYS A 310 9.50 22.06 22.11
C LYS A 310 9.17 21.56 23.52
N ARG A 311 8.83 20.27 23.65
CA ARG A 311 8.51 19.62 24.92
C ARG A 311 9.73 19.08 25.66
N GLN A 312 10.92 19.16 25.06
CA GLN A 312 12.17 18.64 25.61
C GLN A 312 12.07 17.14 25.95
N LEU A 313 11.51 16.37 25.02
CA LEU A 313 11.44 14.90 25.14
C LEU A 313 12.77 14.31 24.69
N ASP A 314 13.76 14.39 25.59
CA ASP A 314 15.08 13.83 25.36
C ASP A 314 15.01 12.31 25.15
N ARG A 315 16.08 11.71 24.63
CA ARG A 315 16.16 10.28 24.30
C ARG A 315 15.07 9.80 23.33
N SER A 316 14.63 10.70 22.44
CA SER A 316 13.73 10.36 21.34
C SER A 316 14.51 10.03 20.06
N LEU A 317 14.00 9.06 19.31
CA LEU A 317 14.44 8.74 17.94
C LEU A 317 13.32 9.08 16.97
N ILE A 318 13.58 9.99 16.03
CA ILE A 318 12.66 10.33 14.92
C ILE A 318 13.13 9.59 13.69
N ALA A 319 12.38 8.60 13.24
CA ALA A 319 12.80 7.72 12.15
C ALA A 319 12.14 8.12 10.83
N GLY A 320 13.00 8.59 9.91
CA GLY A 320 12.78 8.72 8.50
C GLY A 320 12.18 10.04 8.03
N ILE A 321 12.83 11.18 8.30
CA ILE A 321 12.50 12.42 7.57
C ILE A 321 13.24 12.39 6.22
N ALA A 322 12.48 12.31 5.12
CA ALA A 322 13.01 12.32 3.77
C ALA A 322 13.32 13.76 3.33
N ASP A 323 14.58 14.15 3.36
CA ASP A 323 15.01 15.48 2.95
C ASP A 323 16.34 15.41 2.19
N PRO A 324 16.32 15.35 0.85
CA PRO A 324 17.53 15.26 0.03
C PRO A 324 18.45 16.46 0.18
N ILE A 325 17.91 17.66 0.48
CA ILE A 325 18.70 18.88 0.63
C ILE A 325 19.44 18.86 1.97
N ALA A 326 18.75 18.53 3.05
CA ALA A 326 19.35 18.39 4.37
C ALA A 326 20.37 17.23 4.36
N PHE A 327 20.04 16.11 3.75
CA PHE A 327 20.99 15.00 3.61
C PHE A 327 22.27 15.43 2.87
N ALA A 328 22.15 16.09 1.73
CA ALA A 328 23.32 16.57 0.97
C ALA A 328 24.17 17.56 1.78
N SER A 329 23.54 18.41 2.58
CA SER A 329 24.23 19.34 3.49
C SER A 329 25.03 18.61 4.55
N LEU A 330 24.43 17.61 5.21
CA LEU A 330 25.08 16.76 6.21
C LEU A 330 26.22 15.94 5.62
N ALA A 331 26.00 15.31 4.47
CA ALA A 331 27.04 14.54 3.76
C ALA A 331 28.20 15.43 3.31
N GLY A 332 27.95 16.73 3.06
CA GLY A 332 28.97 17.75 2.78
C GLY A 332 29.65 18.31 4.03
N GLY A 333 29.38 17.77 5.23
CA GLY A 333 30.01 18.20 6.49
C GLY A 333 29.44 19.46 7.11
N ARG A 334 28.27 19.93 6.66
CA ARG A 334 27.56 21.05 7.31
C ARG A 334 26.85 20.55 8.56
N THR A 335 26.83 21.39 9.59
CA THR A 335 26.12 21.10 10.85
C THR A 335 24.76 21.77 10.90
N GLU A 336 24.60 22.94 10.26
CA GLU A 336 23.30 23.62 10.21
C GLU A 336 22.43 23.02 9.12
N ILE A 337 21.24 22.54 9.51
CA ILE A 337 20.26 21.91 8.62
C ILE A 337 18.85 22.45 8.86
N THR A 338 18.04 22.37 7.84
CA THR A 338 16.62 22.70 7.89
C THR A 338 15.83 21.47 7.46
N LEU A 339 14.86 21.02 8.27
CA LEU A 339 14.00 19.88 8.02
C LEU A 339 12.52 20.31 7.92
N GLY A 340 11.72 19.54 7.18
CA GLY A 340 10.27 19.77 7.04
C GLY A 340 9.85 20.45 5.75
N SER A 341 10.74 20.62 4.77
CA SER A 341 10.42 21.29 3.49
C SER A 341 11.09 20.67 2.28
N GLY A 342 11.80 19.56 2.45
CA GLY A 342 12.67 19.00 1.40
C GLY A 342 11.95 18.48 0.17
N LEU A 343 10.70 18.04 0.31
CA LEU A 343 9.89 17.44 -0.76
C LEU A 343 8.51 18.10 -0.94
N GLY A 344 8.21 19.15 -0.16
CA GLY A 344 6.98 19.93 -0.32
C GLY A 344 5.76 19.38 0.42
N GLY A 345 5.92 18.46 1.38
CA GLY A 345 4.82 17.94 2.20
C GLY A 345 4.19 18.95 3.17
N GLY A 346 4.79 20.14 3.28
CA GLY A 346 4.30 21.21 4.14
C GLY A 346 4.58 20.96 5.63
N GLY A 347 3.90 21.72 6.50
CA GLY A 347 4.07 21.61 7.93
C GLY A 347 5.15 22.56 8.49
N PRO A 348 5.57 22.39 9.76
CA PRO A 348 6.57 23.23 10.38
C PRO A 348 7.96 22.98 9.79
N ILE A 349 8.73 24.07 9.73
CA ILE A 349 10.14 24.02 9.36
C ILE A 349 10.96 24.03 10.65
N VAL A 350 11.89 23.10 10.81
CA VAL A 350 12.75 22.96 11.97
C VAL A 350 14.20 23.19 11.57
N CYS A 351 14.82 24.26 12.11
CA CYS A 351 16.23 24.55 11.94
C CYS A 351 17.02 23.97 13.12
N LEU A 352 18.09 23.23 12.83
CA LEU A 352 18.88 22.50 13.82
C LEU A 352 20.37 22.69 13.57
N SER A 353 21.15 22.61 14.66
CA SER A 353 22.61 22.45 14.60
C SER A 353 22.94 21.03 15.04
N ALA A 354 23.52 20.25 14.14
CA ALA A 354 23.93 18.87 14.41
C ALA A 354 25.11 18.84 15.40
N GLU A 355 24.92 18.19 16.52
CA GLU A 355 25.97 17.92 17.52
C GLU A 355 26.87 16.76 17.04
N THR A 356 26.26 15.73 16.46
CA THR A 356 26.93 14.63 15.77
C THR A 356 26.18 14.26 14.50
N CYS A 357 26.90 13.75 13.52
CA CYS A 357 26.32 13.24 12.28
C CYS A 357 27.12 12.03 11.79
N GLU A 358 26.44 10.94 11.53
CA GLU A 358 26.99 9.72 10.92
C GLU A 358 26.25 9.41 9.62
N ILE A 359 26.97 9.01 8.56
CA ILE A 359 26.40 8.76 7.23
C ILE A 359 26.46 7.27 6.91
N PHE A 360 25.30 6.71 6.56
CA PHE A 360 25.10 5.30 6.16
C PHE A 360 24.45 5.26 4.77
N GLY A 361 25.25 5.27 3.71
CA GLY A 361 24.74 5.32 2.34
C GLY A 361 23.88 6.56 2.09
N ASP A 362 22.59 6.38 1.84
CA ASP A 362 21.62 7.45 1.59
C ASP A 362 20.90 7.94 2.88
N THR A 363 21.46 7.64 4.04
CA THR A 363 20.85 7.95 5.35
C THR A 363 21.88 8.64 6.25
N ALA A 364 21.46 9.70 6.92
CA ALA A 364 22.22 10.36 7.97
C ALA A 364 21.55 10.16 9.33
N VAL A 365 22.33 9.82 10.34
CA VAL A 365 21.90 9.80 11.75
C VAL A 365 22.47 11.01 12.44
N VAL A 366 21.61 11.90 12.91
CA VAL A 366 21.95 13.21 13.48
C VAL A 366 21.51 13.27 14.93
N LYS A 367 22.36 13.79 15.82
CA LYS A 367 21.94 14.18 17.18
C LYS A 367 21.87 15.70 17.27
N SER A 368 20.78 16.21 17.81
CA SER A 368 20.54 17.62 18.04
C SER A 368 19.46 17.80 19.13
N CYS A 369 19.65 18.75 20.03
CA CYS A 369 18.65 19.09 21.07
C CYS A 369 18.15 17.88 21.88
N GLY A 370 19.02 16.91 22.21
CA GLY A 370 18.66 15.70 22.95
C GLY A 370 17.91 14.64 22.14
N VAL A 371 17.66 14.88 20.84
CA VAL A 371 16.92 14.00 19.92
C VAL A 371 17.87 13.40 18.90
N THR A 372 17.67 12.12 18.58
CA THR A 372 18.30 11.48 17.42
C THR A 372 17.33 11.48 16.24
N ILE A 373 17.80 11.91 15.08
CA ILE A 373 16.98 12.10 13.89
C ILE A 373 17.60 11.32 12.74
N ILE A 374 16.82 10.49 12.06
CA ILE A 374 17.21 9.83 10.83
C ILE A 374 16.74 10.70 9.66
N VAL A 375 17.68 11.22 8.90
CA VAL A 375 17.43 12.01 7.67
C VAL A 375 17.79 11.16 6.47
N THR A 376 16.88 11.00 5.50
CA THR A 376 17.12 10.17 4.32
C THR A 376 17.13 10.99 3.04
N ARG A 377 17.99 10.60 2.09
CA ARG A 377 18.01 11.18 0.74
C ARG A 377 16.78 10.79 -0.06
N LEU A 378 16.34 9.55 0.10
CA LEU A 378 15.19 8.97 -0.60
C LEU A 378 14.07 8.69 0.39
N ARG A 379 12.84 8.71 -0.09
CA ARG A 379 11.66 8.29 0.67
C ARG A 379 11.75 6.80 0.98
N ARG A 380 11.63 6.44 2.25
CA ARG A 380 11.58 5.05 2.69
C ARG A 380 10.90 4.93 4.07
N PRO A 381 10.23 3.82 4.35
CA PRO A 381 9.76 3.51 5.71
C PRO A 381 10.90 2.99 6.60
N PHE A 382 10.67 3.04 7.92
CA PHE A 382 11.45 2.37 8.95
C PHE A 382 10.53 1.44 9.72
N HIS A 383 10.31 0.25 9.19
CA HIS A 383 9.32 -0.71 9.66
C HIS A 383 9.94 -1.98 10.24
N ASN A 384 11.16 -2.33 9.85
CA ASN A 384 11.82 -3.54 10.29
C ASN A 384 12.90 -3.22 11.35
N LEU A 385 13.12 -4.12 12.28
CA LEU A 385 14.22 -3.97 13.26
C LEU A 385 15.58 -3.89 12.55
N THR A 386 15.73 -4.58 11.44
CA THR A 386 16.93 -4.52 10.60
C THR A 386 17.22 -3.15 10.02
N ASP A 387 16.21 -2.30 9.80
CA ASP A 387 16.41 -0.92 9.34
C ASP A 387 17.22 -0.09 10.35
N PHE A 388 16.99 -0.29 11.63
CA PHE A 388 17.70 0.39 12.71
C PHE A 388 19.06 -0.25 13.01
N GLN A 389 19.16 -1.58 12.91
CA GLN A 389 20.42 -2.31 13.06
C GLN A 389 21.44 -1.90 11.99
N ALA A 390 20.99 -1.70 10.75
CA ALA A 390 21.84 -1.23 9.65
C ALA A 390 22.42 0.18 9.87
N LEU A 391 21.81 0.95 10.78
CA LEU A 391 22.28 2.28 11.21
C LEU A 391 23.00 2.23 12.57
N GLU A 392 23.35 1.03 13.06
CA GLU A 392 24.00 0.79 14.35
C GLU A 392 23.23 1.37 15.55
N LEU A 393 21.89 1.53 15.41
CA LEU A 393 21.03 2.07 16.44
C LEU A 393 20.44 0.96 17.32
N SER A 394 20.68 1.08 18.63
CA SER A 394 19.99 0.28 19.64
C SER A 394 18.71 0.97 20.08
N LEU A 395 17.55 0.40 19.76
CA LEU A 395 16.25 0.99 20.13
C LEU A 395 16.07 1.13 21.65
N ASN A 396 16.77 0.30 22.46
CA ASN A 396 16.72 0.40 23.92
C ASN A 396 17.37 1.68 24.48
N ALA A 397 18.15 2.40 23.68
CA ALA A 397 18.73 3.68 24.06
C ALA A 397 17.73 4.83 24.08
N PHE A 398 16.53 4.62 23.53
CA PHE A 398 15.50 5.64 23.35
C PHE A 398 14.25 5.32 24.17
N ASP A 399 13.67 6.34 24.80
CA ASP A 399 12.39 6.23 25.50
C ASP A 399 11.23 6.39 24.50
N LEU A 400 11.35 7.29 23.52
CA LEU A 400 10.36 7.48 22.48
C LEU A 400 10.96 7.11 21.10
N LEU A 401 10.32 6.16 20.41
CA LEU A 401 10.55 5.87 19.01
C LEU A 401 9.41 6.46 18.17
N VAL A 402 9.71 7.38 17.28
CA VAL A 402 8.74 7.92 16.30
C VAL A 402 9.01 7.31 14.94
N VAL A 403 7.99 6.76 14.32
CA VAL A 403 8.04 6.21 12.96
C VAL A 403 6.93 6.81 12.11
N LYS A 404 7.22 7.14 10.85
CA LYS A 404 6.21 7.57 9.88
C LYS A 404 5.45 6.33 9.38
N SER A 405 4.34 6.06 10.05
CA SER A 405 3.52 4.87 9.84
C SER A 405 2.08 5.14 10.26
N GLY A 406 1.15 4.41 9.67
CA GLY A 406 -0.21 4.28 10.21
C GLY A 406 -0.23 3.21 11.30
N TYR A 407 -0.75 2.01 11.02
CA TYR A 407 -0.55 0.87 11.91
C TYR A 407 0.93 0.43 11.91
N LEU A 408 1.38 -0.13 13.04
CA LEU A 408 2.76 -0.59 13.14
C LEU A 408 2.96 -1.91 12.40
N SER A 409 4.15 -2.06 11.81
CA SER A 409 4.60 -3.34 11.26
C SER A 409 4.64 -4.44 12.31
N PRO A 410 4.58 -5.73 11.92
CA PRO A 410 4.70 -6.84 12.86
C PRO A 410 5.95 -6.75 13.75
N ASP A 411 7.11 -6.37 13.19
CA ASP A 411 8.35 -6.22 13.95
C ASP A 411 8.24 -5.19 15.08
N LEU A 412 7.75 -3.99 14.76
CA LEU A 412 7.63 -2.91 15.74
C LEU A 412 6.51 -3.18 16.76
N ARG A 413 5.45 -3.85 16.33
CA ARG A 413 4.31 -4.19 17.19
C ARG A 413 4.69 -5.17 18.32
N THR A 414 5.69 -6.01 18.10
CA THR A 414 6.16 -6.97 19.12
C THR A 414 7.01 -6.34 20.21
N LEU A 415 7.47 -5.11 20.02
CA LEU A 415 8.29 -4.43 21.03
C LEU A 415 7.45 -4.15 22.30
N PRO A 416 8.02 -4.36 23.51
CA PRO A 416 7.34 -4.11 24.78
C PRO A 416 7.27 -2.62 25.09
N ARG A 417 6.61 -1.84 24.22
CA ARG A 417 6.49 -0.40 24.30
C ARG A 417 5.02 0.00 24.18
N ARG A 418 4.62 1.09 24.84
CA ARG A 418 3.31 1.68 24.60
C ARG A 418 3.22 2.14 23.15
N GLN A 419 2.12 1.81 22.47
CA GLN A 419 1.88 2.14 21.08
C GLN A 419 0.77 3.18 20.97
N VAL A 420 1.04 4.28 20.29
CA VAL A 420 0.08 5.38 20.08
C VAL A 420 0.21 5.90 18.66
N MET A 421 -0.91 6.15 18.00
CA MET A 421 -0.97 6.80 16.70
C MET A 421 -1.25 8.29 16.90
N ALA A 422 -0.36 9.14 16.41
CA ALA A 422 -0.60 10.56 16.30
C ALA A 422 -1.32 10.88 14.99
N LEU A 423 -2.53 11.43 15.08
CA LEU A 423 -3.32 11.90 13.94
C LEU A 423 -2.75 13.23 13.44
N THR A 424 -1.64 13.15 12.72
CA THR A 424 -0.92 14.28 12.13
C THR A 424 -1.54 14.70 10.80
N ASP A 425 -1.19 15.90 10.35
CA ASP A 425 -1.51 16.36 9.00
C ASP A 425 -0.53 15.75 7.97
N GLY A 426 -0.94 15.70 6.71
CA GLY A 426 -0.14 15.19 5.60
C GLY A 426 -1.01 14.68 4.46
N ALA A 427 -0.37 14.14 3.42
CA ALA A 427 -1.05 13.64 2.23
C ALA A 427 -1.92 12.39 2.50
N VAL A 428 -1.71 11.74 3.64
CA VAL A 428 -2.50 10.58 4.10
C VAL A 428 -3.11 10.83 5.48
N CYS A 429 -3.62 12.03 5.67
CA CYS A 429 -4.26 12.48 6.90
C CYS A 429 -5.43 11.55 7.27
N GLN A 430 -5.43 11.07 8.51
CA GLN A 430 -6.47 10.18 9.05
C GLN A 430 -7.77 10.91 9.40
N LYS A 431 -7.77 12.24 9.46
CA LYS A 431 -8.96 13.08 9.68
C LYS A 431 -9.70 13.25 8.35
N LEU A 432 -10.42 12.22 7.97
CA LEU A 432 -11.01 12.08 6.63
C LEU A 432 -11.95 13.21 6.23
N ASN A 433 -12.59 13.86 7.21
CA ASN A 433 -13.44 15.03 6.99
C ASN A 433 -12.70 16.29 6.51
N ARG A 434 -11.36 16.29 6.58
CA ARG A 434 -10.50 17.37 6.06
C ARG A 434 -10.07 17.16 4.61
N LEU A 435 -10.28 15.96 4.06
CA LEU A 435 -9.90 15.64 2.69
C LEU A 435 -10.87 16.32 1.71
N ALA A 436 -10.33 17.13 0.80
CA ALA A 436 -11.10 17.67 -0.30
C ALA A 436 -11.65 16.52 -1.15
N ASN A 437 -12.88 16.67 -1.64
CA ASN A 437 -13.55 15.63 -2.40
C ASN A 437 -14.39 16.26 -3.53
N ALA A 438 -14.05 15.89 -4.77
CA ALA A 438 -14.77 16.32 -5.96
C ALA A 438 -15.30 15.13 -6.80
N HIS A 439 -14.62 13.97 -6.72
CA HIS A 439 -14.84 12.82 -7.60
C HIS A 439 -15.34 11.57 -6.89
N ARG A 440 -15.13 11.45 -5.58
CA ARG A 440 -15.57 10.29 -4.80
C ARG A 440 -17.07 10.05 -4.98
N PRO A 441 -17.52 8.78 -5.12
CA PRO A 441 -18.94 8.46 -5.30
C PRO A 441 -19.83 9.05 -4.20
N ALA A 442 -20.94 9.67 -4.59
CA ALA A 442 -21.92 10.17 -3.65
C ALA A 442 -22.50 9.04 -2.79
N GLY A 443 -22.83 9.33 -1.54
CA GLY A 443 -23.37 8.32 -0.62
C GLY A 443 -22.33 7.42 0.04
N THR A 444 -21.03 7.62 -0.22
CA THR A 444 -19.97 6.85 0.43
C THR A 444 -19.87 7.20 1.91
N TRP A 445 -20.01 6.20 2.78
CA TRP A 445 -19.83 6.35 4.23
C TRP A 445 -18.32 6.46 4.57
N PRO A 446 -17.89 7.29 5.54
CA PRO A 446 -18.69 8.15 6.43
C PRO A 446 -19.04 9.53 5.86
N PHE A 447 -18.67 9.85 4.64
CA PHE A 447 -18.76 11.20 4.06
C PHE A 447 -20.19 11.63 3.74
N SER A 448 -21.11 10.69 3.57
CA SER A 448 -22.53 10.96 3.27
C SER A 448 -23.34 11.54 4.45
N LEU A 449 -22.74 11.59 5.64
CA LEU A 449 -23.41 12.10 6.86
C LEU A 449 -23.18 13.60 7.09
N ALA A 450 -22.51 14.30 6.18
CA ALA A 450 -22.15 15.71 6.31
C ALA A 450 -23.18 16.67 5.66
N THR A 451 -24.47 16.23 5.50
CA THR A 451 -25.58 17.11 5.07
C THR A 451 -26.63 17.24 6.13
#